data_6587e0e9e7acfe1a3e556620b7f30e61
#
_entry.id   6587e0e9e7acfe1a3e556620b7f30e61
#
_cell.length_a   1.000
_cell.length_b   1.000
_cell.length_c   1.000
_cell.angle_alpha   90.00
_cell.angle_beta   90.00
_cell.angle_gamma   90.00
#
_symmetry.space_group_name_H-M   'P 1'
#
loop_
_entity.id
_entity.type
_entity.pdbx_description
1 polymer ?
#
loop_
_entity_poly.entity_id
_entity_poly.type
_entity_poly.pdbx_seq_one_letter_code
_entity_poly.pdbx_strand_id
1 'polypeptide(L)'
;VLFITVPVWKKSKDAISEHSRGRISKKKPLWEKCFIDVILLALSAYLLYNYNKQKSTLAISVLENRSIDPVMILDNSLFIFAAALLCVRLTGLIILLVDRLFKKRFSPAMYASFLQLKRTRYNQGFLAVFLIMTVAGGIFDANMARTMNSNMEKRIVYNVGCDAIYNEDFRLRIQKNKDGSVSWMYDEPDFGKYESLKNEGICDGVTRVLEDERVDISAGSGSVSDAYLMAINTKEFGETAKLQSDQNDDINDAHWFNYLNELAKEPDGVIISSNLAKDLGLKVGDSLNYSRYVPEAVDDDQIYASENAKVCAIVKGFPGYERYTYETDAEGNVTEQEKYLIVANYATVVEKFGMTPYSVWMNLSKGKTV
;
A
#
# COMPACT_ATOMS: atom_id res chain seq x y z
N VAL A 1 10.58 34.95 -21.04
CA VAL A 1 11.11 36.30 -21.39
C VAL A 1 10.51 37.35 -20.46
N LEU A 2 9.18 37.45 -20.29
CA LEU A 2 8.51 38.45 -19.44
C LEU A 2 8.97 38.44 -17.96
N PHE A 3 9.24 37.27 -17.38
CA PHE A 3 9.72 37.13 -16.00
C PHE A 3 11.13 37.68 -15.75
N ILE A 4 11.94 37.78 -16.79
CA ILE A 4 13.32 38.30 -16.71
C ILE A 4 13.33 39.81 -17.02
N THR A 5 12.50 40.27 -17.97
CA THR A 5 12.51 41.68 -18.43
C THR A 5 11.87 42.63 -17.41
N VAL A 6 10.84 42.24 -16.67
CA VAL A 6 10.16 43.07 -15.67
C VAL A 6 11.08 43.47 -14.50
N PRO A 7 11.84 42.55 -13.85
CA PRO A 7 12.79 42.95 -12.81
C PRO A 7 13.94 43.80 -13.30
N VAL A 8 14.42 43.56 -14.54
CA VAL A 8 15.51 44.36 -15.14
C VAL A 8 15.04 45.77 -15.44
N TRP A 9 13.84 45.95 -15.99
CA TRP A 9 13.27 47.27 -16.28
C TRP A 9 12.98 48.07 -14.99
N LYS A 10 12.59 47.41 -13.91
CA LYS A 10 12.35 48.04 -12.62
C LYS A 10 13.65 48.48 -11.94
N LYS A 11 14.75 47.72 -12.10
CA LYS A 11 16.09 48.06 -11.60
C LYS A 11 16.79 49.11 -12.44
N SER A 12 16.53 49.22 -13.72
CA SER A 12 17.15 50.24 -14.59
C SER A 12 16.72 51.67 -14.28
N LYS A 13 15.62 51.85 -13.55
CA LYS A 13 15.16 53.17 -13.08
C LYS A 13 15.80 53.63 -11.76
N ASP A 14 16.52 52.75 -11.07
CA ASP A 14 17.23 53.10 -9.86
C ASP A 14 18.53 53.83 -10.25
N ALA A 15 18.67 55.08 -9.81
CA ALA A 15 19.85 55.89 -10.15
C ALA A 15 21.15 55.22 -9.63
N ILE A 16 22.21 55.26 -10.43
CA ILE A 16 23.54 54.69 -10.12
C ILE A 16 24.07 55.18 -8.77
N SER A 17 23.70 56.39 -8.35
CA SER A 17 24.03 56.97 -7.05
C SER A 17 23.38 56.30 -5.85
N GLU A 18 22.25 55.57 -6.00
CA GLU A 18 21.62 54.78 -4.94
C GLU A 18 22.30 53.43 -4.75
N HIS A 19 22.90 52.91 -5.83
CA HIS A 19 23.60 51.63 -5.78
C HIS A 19 24.97 51.75 -5.08
N SER A 20 25.66 52.86 -5.25
CA SER A 20 26.99 53.09 -4.61
C SER A 20 26.88 53.46 -3.12
N ARG A 21 25.76 53.99 -2.65
CA ARG A 21 25.53 54.34 -1.25
C ARG A 21 24.96 53.22 -0.41
N GLY A 22 24.83 52.01 -0.95
CA GLY A 22 24.42 50.81 -0.19
C GLY A 22 23.18 51.03 0.67
N ARG A 23 22.12 51.68 0.07
CA ARG A 23 20.83 51.83 0.74
C ARG A 23 20.18 50.46 0.91
N ILE A 24 20.63 49.74 1.91
CA ILE A 24 20.03 48.52 2.34
C ILE A 24 18.58 48.82 2.68
N SER A 25 17.66 48.32 1.89
CA SER A 25 16.25 48.52 2.12
C SER A 25 15.88 48.06 3.51
N LYS A 26 15.62 48.99 4.41
CA LYS A 26 15.10 48.69 5.78
C LYS A 26 13.62 48.28 5.75
N LYS A 27 13.00 48.19 4.58
CA LYS A 27 11.60 47.86 4.44
C LYS A 27 11.45 46.35 4.63
N LYS A 28 10.66 45.98 5.64
CA LYS A 28 10.26 44.56 5.83
C LYS A 28 9.53 44.08 4.59
N PRO A 29 9.83 42.88 4.10
CA PRO A 29 9.14 42.32 2.93
C PRO A 29 7.64 42.14 3.22
N LEU A 30 6.81 42.17 2.18
CA LEU A 30 5.35 42.10 2.30
C LEU A 30 4.88 40.81 3.01
N TRP A 31 5.55 39.67 2.77
CA TRP A 31 5.21 38.40 3.39
C TRP A 31 5.42 38.41 4.92
N GLU A 32 6.41 39.16 5.42
CA GLU A 32 6.64 39.30 6.86
C GLU A 32 5.61 40.27 7.51
N LYS A 33 5.15 41.28 6.75
CA LYS A 33 4.13 42.23 7.25
C LYS A 33 2.74 41.60 7.31
N CYS A 34 2.38 40.80 6.31
CA CYS A 34 1.05 40.16 6.22
C CYS A 34 0.98 38.83 6.94
N PHE A 35 2.04 38.40 7.65
CA PHE A 35 2.11 37.09 8.34
C PHE A 35 1.76 35.91 7.43
N ILE A 36 2.13 36.00 6.14
CA ILE A 36 1.85 34.97 5.14
C ILE A 36 2.48 33.64 5.54
N ASP A 37 3.67 33.65 6.13
CA ASP A 37 4.37 32.50 6.69
C ASP A 37 3.53 31.74 7.72
N VAL A 38 2.87 32.45 8.64
CA VAL A 38 2.02 31.85 9.68
C VAL A 38 0.73 31.32 9.09
N ILE A 39 0.13 32.07 8.14
CA ILE A 39 -1.12 31.65 7.48
C ILE A 39 -0.88 30.37 6.67
N LEU A 40 0.21 30.30 5.89
CA LEU A 40 0.57 29.13 5.12
C LEU A 40 0.87 27.92 6.01
N LEU A 41 1.55 28.14 7.14
CA LEU A 41 1.85 27.08 8.10
C LEU A 41 0.58 26.57 8.77
N ALA A 42 -0.36 27.46 9.11
CA ALA A 42 -1.65 27.06 9.68
C ALA A 42 -2.50 26.27 8.66
N LEU A 43 -2.48 26.69 7.39
CA LEU A 43 -3.15 25.98 6.30
C LEU A 43 -2.56 24.57 6.10
N SER A 44 -1.24 24.47 6.03
CA SER A 44 -0.55 23.18 5.91
C SER A 44 -0.80 22.27 7.13
N ALA A 45 -0.77 22.83 8.35
CA ALA A 45 -1.11 22.06 9.54
C ALA A 45 -2.56 21.53 9.53
N TYR A 46 -3.49 22.32 9.00
CA TYR A 46 -4.88 21.90 8.82
C TYR A 46 -5.02 20.76 7.80
N LEU A 47 -4.31 20.85 6.67
CA LEU A 47 -4.28 19.80 5.65
C LEU A 47 -3.67 18.51 6.21
N LEU A 48 -2.55 18.60 6.94
CA LEU A 48 -1.93 17.48 7.66
C LEU A 48 -2.87 16.84 8.69
N TYR A 49 -3.64 17.64 9.42
CA TYR A 49 -4.63 17.12 10.36
C TYR A 49 -5.73 16.33 9.66
N ASN A 50 -6.26 16.87 8.55
CA ASN A 50 -7.25 16.16 7.72
C ASN A 50 -6.68 14.87 7.12
N TYR A 51 -5.44 14.90 6.66
CA TYR A 51 -4.74 13.72 6.19
C TYR A 51 -4.65 12.63 7.26
N ASN A 52 -4.20 12.99 8.47
CA ASN A 52 -4.10 12.02 9.57
C ASN A 52 -5.45 11.43 9.97
N LYS A 53 -6.54 12.19 9.85
CA LYS A 53 -7.90 11.70 10.14
C LYS A 53 -8.40 10.70 9.08
N GLN A 54 -7.92 10.81 7.84
CA GLN A 54 -8.29 9.92 6.72
C GLN A 54 -7.25 8.82 6.48
N LYS A 55 -6.24 8.69 7.32
CA LYS A 55 -5.07 7.83 7.12
C LYS A 55 -5.44 6.35 6.91
N SER A 56 -6.42 5.84 7.65
CA SER A 56 -6.91 4.47 7.49
C SER A 56 -7.59 4.23 6.13
N THR A 57 -8.38 5.20 5.68
CA THR A 57 -9.03 5.15 4.36
C THR A 57 -8.00 5.27 3.23
N LEU A 58 -6.94 6.02 3.45
CA LEU A 58 -5.85 6.22 2.49
C LEU A 58 -4.90 5.02 2.42
N ALA A 59 -4.61 4.36 3.54
CA ALA A 59 -3.85 3.11 3.54
C ALA A 59 -4.56 2.05 2.69
N ILE A 60 -5.88 1.95 2.82
CA ILE A 60 -6.71 1.07 2.01
C ILE A 60 -6.64 1.48 0.53
N SER A 61 -6.79 2.75 0.20
CA SER A 61 -6.77 3.22 -1.20
C SER A 61 -5.41 3.02 -1.89
N VAL A 62 -4.30 3.07 -1.16
CA VAL A 62 -2.95 2.77 -1.69
C VAL A 62 -2.80 1.26 -1.93
N LEU A 63 -3.35 0.43 -1.04
CA LEU A 63 -3.41 -1.03 -1.25
C LEU A 63 -4.34 -1.40 -2.41
N GLU A 64 -5.40 -0.61 -2.61
CA GLU A 64 -6.40 -0.74 -3.67
C GLU A 64 -5.97 -0.15 -5.02
N ASN A 65 -4.69 0.20 -5.19
CA ASN A 65 -4.14 0.80 -6.43
C ASN A 65 -4.82 2.10 -6.92
N ARG A 66 -5.56 2.80 -6.05
CA ARG A 66 -6.13 4.10 -6.39
C ARG A 66 -5.04 5.14 -6.52
N SER A 67 -5.19 6.05 -7.46
CA SER A 67 -4.27 7.17 -7.67
C SER A 67 -4.12 8.00 -6.39
N ILE A 68 -2.88 8.25 -5.99
CA ILE A 68 -2.58 9.16 -4.87
C ILE A 68 -3.14 10.53 -5.22
N ASP A 69 -3.93 11.10 -4.30
CA ASP A 69 -4.48 12.43 -4.49
C ASP A 69 -3.35 13.46 -4.66
N PRO A 70 -3.29 14.18 -5.80
CA PRO A 70 -2.25 15.18 -6.05
C PRO A 70 -2.17 16.28 -4.99
N VAL A 71 -3.26 16.52 -4.25
CA VAL A 71 -3.31 17.49 -3.14
C VAL A 71 -2.35 17.12 -2.03
N MET A 72 -2.09 15.83 -1.79
CA MET A 72 -1.15 15.36 -0.76
C MET A 72 0.31 15.71 -1.07
N ILE A 73 0.69 15.66 -2.34
CA ILE A 73 2.04 16.03 -2.78
C ILE A 73 2.25 17.54 -2.62
N LEU A 74 1.21 18.31 -2.93
CA LEU A 74 1.20 19.77 -2.78
C LEU A 74 1.30 20.20 -1.31
N ASP A 75 0.66 19.50 -0.38
CA ASP A 75 0.68 19.86 1.04
C ASP A 75 2.10 19.81 1.62
N ASN A 76 2.86 18.78 1.34
CA ASN A 76 4.23 18.66 1.81
C ASN A 76 5.15 19.78 1.30
N SER A 77 5.02 20.15 0.02
CA SER A 77 5.80 21.26 -0.55
C SER A 77 5.38 22.60 0.03
N LEU A 78 4.10 22.78 0.29
CA LEU A 78 3.56 23.97 0.96
C LEU A 78 4.09 24.09 2.40
N PHE A 79 4.14 22.98 3.13
CA PHE A 79 4.71 22.94 4.49
C PHE A 79 6.19 23.32 4.51
N ILE A 80 7.00 22.72 3.62
CA ILE A 80 8.43 23.03 3.52
C ILE A 80 8.64 24.51 3.21
N PHE A 81 7.85 25.06 2.27
CA PHE A 81 7.91 26.48 1.92
C PHE A 81 7.52 27.40 3.09
N ALA A 82 6.42 27.10 3.78
CA ALA A 82 5.96 27.86 4.93
C ALA A 82 6.98 27.81 6.08
N ALA A 83 7.55 26.63 6.35
CA ALA A 83 8.59 26.43 7.34
C ALA A 83 9.87 27.20 6.98
N ALA A 84 10.27 27.22 5.71
CA ALA A 84 11.43 27.99 5.25
C ALA A 84 11.24 29.50 5.48
N LEU A 85 10.06 30.05 5.15
CA LEU A 85 9.74 31.45 5.44
C LEU A 85 9.79 31.76 6.93
N LEU A 86 9.22 30.88 7.75
CA LEU A 86 9.23 31.00 9.20
C LEU A 86 10.65 30.94 9.77
N CYS A 87 11.50 30.03 9.28
CA CYS A 87 12.92 29.95 9.64
C CYS A 87 13.65 31.25 9.34
N VAL A 88 13.43 31.87 8.17
CA VAL A 88 14.03 33.17 7.84
C VAL A 88 13.54 34.27 8.76
N ARG A 89 12.30 34.25 9.20
CA ARG A 89 11.78 35.17 10.20
C ARG A 89 12.43 34.94 11.58
N LEU A 90 12.54 33.68 12.02
CA LEU A 90 13.16 33.30 13.28
C LEU A 90 14.65 33.66 13.35
N THR A 91 15.39 33.54 12.25
CA THR A 91 16.81 33.96 12.21
C THR A 91 16.97 35.42 12.65
N GLY A 92 16.04 36.29 12.29
CA GLY A 92 16.04 37.67 12.74
C GLY A 92 15.88 37.84 14.25
N LEU A 93 15.02 37.03 14.87
CA LEU A 93 14.83 37.01 16.31
C LEU A 93 16.03 36.39 17.02
N ILE A 94 16.58 35.30 16.47
CA ILE A 94 17.79 34.65 16.99
C ILE A 94 18.97 35.59 17.00
N ILE A 95 19.20 36.33 15.90
CA ILE A 95 20.28 37.34 15.81
C ILE A 95 20.11 38.41 16.89
N LEU A 96 18.87 38.89 17.12
CA LEU A 96 18.59 39.88 18.18
C LEU A 96 18.82 39.30 19.57
N LEU A 97 18.43 38.06 19.79
CA LEU A 97 18.61 37.36 21.07
C LEU A 97 20.11 37.15 21.39
N VAL A 98 20.88 36.68 20.41
CA VAL A 98 22.33 36.48 20.52
C VAL A 98 23.04 37.81 20.75
N ASP A 99 22.70 38.86 20.01
CA ASP A 99 23.23 40.22 20.23
C ASP A 99 22.98 40.67 21.67
N ARG A 100 21.77 40.47 22.19
CA ARG A 100 21.39 40.88 23.56
C ARG A 100 22.10 40.09 24.66
N LEU A 101 22.27 38.77 24.46
CA LEU A 101 22.89 37.90 25.47
C LEU A 101 24.41 38.02 25.50
N PHE A 102 25.03 38.16 24.33
CA PHE A 102 26.49 38.06 24.18
C PHE A 102 27.17 39.39 23.91
N LYS A 103 26.46 40.52 23.83
CA LYS A 103 27.00 41.85 23.54
C LYS A 103 28.21 42.23 24.35
N LYS A 104 28.30 41.80 25.62
CA LYS A 104 29.43 42.09 26.53
C LYS A 104 30.66 41.17 26.33
N ARG A 105 30.48 40.06 25.60
CA ARG A 105 31.52 39.03 25.38
C ARG A 105 32.07 39.02 23.95
N PHE A 106 31.52 39.80 23.05
CA PHE A 106 31.98 39.84 21.66
C PHE A 106 33.27 40.59 21.52
N SER A 107 34.22 40.01 20.75
CA SER A 107 35.36 40.75 20.23
C SER A 107 34.88 41.81 19.23
N PRO A 108 35.65 42.90 19.02
CA PRO A 108 35.28 43.95 18.07
C PRO A 108 34.98 43.41 16.66
N ALA A 109 35.74 42.44 16.19
CA ALA A 109 35.52 41.79 14.89
C ALA A 109 34.21 41.02 14.83
N MET A 110 33.86 40.22 15.85
CA MET A 110 32.59 39.52 15.93
C MET A 110 31.39 40.48 15.97
N TYR A 111 31.51 41.57 16.72
CA TYR A 111 30.47 42.57 16.79
C TYR A 111 30.22 43.23 15.41
N ALA A 112 31.26 43.59 14.67
CA ALA A 112 31.16 44.12 13.33
C ALA A 112 30.49 43.14 12.35
N SER A 113 30.85 41.85 12.42
CA SER A 113 30.24 40.77 11.61
C SER A 113 28.76 40.61 11.92
N PHE A 114 28.37 40.59 13.22
CA PHE A 114 26.98 40.52 13.63
C PHE A 114 26.16 41.77 13.18
N LEU A 115 26.74 42.95 13.23
CA LEU A 115 26.10 44.16 12.75
C LEU A 115 25.88 44.10 11.24
N GLN A 116 26.82 43.56 10.47
CA GLN A 116 26.69 43.35 9.04
C GLN A 116 25.61 42.32 8.73
N LEU A 117 25.57 41.18 9.45
CA LEU A 117 24.54 40.16 9.30
C LEU A 117 23.14 40.73 9.55
N LYS A 118 22.97 41.54 10.61
CA LYS A 118 21.71 42.21 10.93
C LYS A 118 21.26 43.17 9.85
N ARG A 119 22.23 43.78 9.15
CA ARG A 119 22.01 44.73 8.05
C ARG A 119 21.62 44.06 6.74
N THR A 120 22.21 42.90 6.42
CA THR A 120 22.08 42.20 5.14
C THR A 120 21.02 41.11 5.11
N ARG A 121 20.41 40.74 6.27
CA ARG A 121 19.49 39.62 6.40
C ARG A 121 18.35 39.58 5.38
N TYR A 122 17.77 40.71 5.06
CA TYR A 122 16.66 40.77 4.10
C TYR A 122 17.11 40.59 2.65
N ASN A 123 18.34 40.97 2.33
CA ASN A 123 18.89 40.75 0.97
C ASN A 123 19.25 39.27 0.76
N GLN A 124 19.62 38.56 1.83
CA GLN A 124 20.01 37.17 1.78
C GLN A 124 18.82 36.21 2.06
N GLY A 125 17.65 36.76 2.48
CA GLY A 125 16.48 35.98 2.85
C GLY A 125 15.98 35.07 1.73
N PHE A 126 15.99 35.56 0.49
CA PHE A 126 15.61 34.76 -0.69
C PHE A 126 16.56 33.59 -0.92
N LEU A 127 17.87 33.82 -0.81
CA LEU A 127 18.87 32.76 -0.95
C LEU A 127 18.72 31.70 0.15
N ALA A 128 18.46 32.15 1.38
CA ALA A 128 18.23 31.24 2.50
C ALA A 128 16.98 30.39 2.31
N VAL A 129 15.86 30.96 1.89
CA VAL A 129 14.62 30.22 1.56
C VAL A 129 14.89 29.21 0.46
N PHE A 130 15.55 29.63 -0.62
CA PHE A 130 15.90 28.75 -1.73
C PHE A 130 16.76 27.57 -1.29
N LEU A 131 17.79 27.83 -0.48
CA LEU A 131 18.70 26.79 0.03
C LEU A 131 17.95 25.80 0.95
N ILE A 132 17.10 26.32 1.85
CA ILE A 132 16.28 25.47 2.73
C ILE A 132 15.34 24.60 1.90
N MET A 133 14.65 25.19 0.93
CA MET A 133 13.74 24.44 0.05
C MET A 133 14.47 23.37 -0.75
N THR A 134 15.64 23.68 -1.30
CA THR A 134 16.41 22.71 -2.09
C THR A 134 16.87 21.54 -1.25
N VAL A 135 17.43 21.80 -0.07
CA VAL A 135 17.93 20.75 0.84
C VAL A 135 16.77 19.95 1.43
N ALA A 136 15.76 20.63 1.98
CA ALA A 136 14.61 19.95 2.60
C ALA A 136 13.77 19.22 1.56
N GLY A 137 13.55 19.80 0.38
CA GLY A 137 12.90 19.15 -0.74
C GLY A 137 13.65 17.90 -1.20
N GLY A 138 14.96 17.99 -1.39
CA GLY A 138 15.78 16.83 -1.78
C GLY A 138 15.75 15.69 -0.75
N ILE A 139 15.79 16.01 0.54
CA ILE A 139 15.67 15.00 1.62
C ILE A 139 14.25 14.39 1.61
N PHE A 140 13.23 15.22 1.42
CA PHE A 140 11.84 14.76 1.35
C PHE A 140 11.62 13.83 0.16
N ASP A 141 12.06 14.23 -1.04
CA ASP A 141 11.93 13.45 -2.26
C ASP A 141 12.67 12.10 -2.16
N ALA A 142 13.88 12.10 -1.60
CA ALA A 142 14.63 10.87 -1.37
C ALA A 142 13.92 9.91 -0.40
N ASN A 143 13.37 10.43 0.70
CA ASN A 143 12.60 9.63 1.66
C ASN A 143 11.28 9.14 1.05
N MET A 144 10.59 9.98 0.29
CA MET A 144 9.36 9.61 -0.39
C MET A 144 9.59 8.49 -1.40
N ALA A 145 10.63 8.63 -2.25
CA ALA A 145 10.99 7.61 -3.22
C ALA A 145 11.33 6.27 -2.53
N ARG A 146 12.09 6.31 -1.43
CA ARG A 146 12.39 5.11 -0.64
C ARG A 146 11.15 4.46 -0.05
N THR A 147 10.25 5.27 0.51
CA THR A 147 9.00 4.78 1.10
C THR A 147 8.09 4.17 0.05
N MET A 148 7.93 4.85 -1.10
CA MET A 148 7.13 4.33 -2.21
C MET A 148 7.69 3.01 -2.74
N ASN A 149 9.00 2.92 -2.93
CA ASN A 149 9.65 1.69 -3.40
C ASN A 149 9.46 0.54 -2.40
N SER A 150 9.68 0.81 -1.11
CA SER A 150 9.46 -0.18 -0.05
C SER A 150 8.00 -0.63 0.05
N ASN A 151 7.06 0.29 -0.10
CA ASN A 151 5.63 -0.05 -0.09
C ASN A 151 5.25 -0.87 -1.34
N MET A 152 5.81 -0.53 -2.50
CA MET A 152 5.59 -1.27 -3.74
C MET A 152 6.15 -2.70 -3.64
N GLU A 153 7.37 -2.87 -3.13
CA GLU A 153 7.96 -4.19 -2.86
C GLU A 153 7.09 -5.00 -1.89
N LYS A 154 6.69 -4.41 -0.77
CA LYS A 154 5.83 -5.06 0.22
C LYS A 154 4.49 -5.47 -0.39
N ARG A 155 3.91 -4.62 -1.24
CA ARG A 155 2.67 -4.92 -1.93
C ARG A 155 2.82 -6.09 -2.89
N ILE A 156 3.87 -6.11 -3.70
CA ILE A 156 4.14 -7.22 -4.63
C ILE A 156 4.29 -8.53 -3.86
N VAL A 157 5.10 -8.53 -2.79
CA VAL A 157 5.29 -9.71 -1.94
C VAL A 157 3.98 -10.18 -1.30
N TYR A 158 3.11 -9.26 -0.90
CA TYR A 158 1.82 -9.59 -0.30
C TYR A 158 0.82 -10.13 -1.32
N ASN A 159 0.77 -9.54 -2.52
CA ASN A 159 -0.12 -9.99 -3.60
C ASN A 159 0.31 -11.36 -4.16
N VAL A 160 1.62 -11.63 -4.20
CA VAL A 160 2.11 -12.98 -4.54
C VAL A 160 1.88 -13.96 -3.38
N GLY A 161 1.97 -13.49 -2.14
CA GLY A 161 1.68 -14.25 -0.93
C GLY A 161 2.82 -15.12 -0.41
N CYS A 162 3.85 -15.43 -1.22
CA CYS A 162 4.99 -16.27 -0.83
C CYS A 162 6.27 -15.86 -1.59
N ASP A 163 7.40 -16.55 -1.37
CA ASP A 163 8.65 -16.27 -2.09
C ASP A 163 8.70 -16.91 -3.47
N ALA A 164 8.11 -18.10 -3.62
CA ALA A 164 8.06 -18.80 -4.88
C ALA A 164 6.75 -19.58 -5.02
N ILE A 165 6.18 -19.55 -6.22
CA ILE A 165 5.02 -20.34 -6.62
C ILE A 165 5.46 -21.29 -7.72
N TYR A 166 5.14 -22.54 -7.55
CA TYR A 166 5.39 -23.56 -8.56
C TYR A 166 4.07 -24.21 -8.97
N ASN A 167 3.75 -24.13 -10.25
CA ASN A 167 2.59 -24.78 -10.83
C ASN A 167 3.05 -26.09 -11.50
N GLU A 168 2.51 -27.19 -11.02
CA GLU A 168 2.86 -28.51 -11.52
C GLU A 168 1.81 -29.00 -12.52
N ASP A 169 2.27 -29.73 -13.54
CA ASP A 169 1.38 -30.34 -14.50
C ASP A 169 0.74 -31.60 -13.91
N PHE A 170 -0.56 -31.50 -13.63
CA PHE A 170 -1.37 -32.63 -13.18
C PHE A 170 -1.74 -33.50 -14.37
N ARG A 171 -1.54 -34.80 -14.23
CA ARG A 171 -1.96 -35.75 -15.25
C ARG A 171 -3.46 -35.92 -15.21
N LEU A 172 -4.12 -35.65 -16.32
CA LEU A 172 -5.54 -35.93 -16.49
C LEU A 172 -5.75 -37.39 -16.89
N ARG A 173 -6.44 -38.15 -16.06
CA ARG A 173 -6.83 -39.53 -16.33
C ARG A 173 -8.29 -39.58 -16.73
N ILE A 174 -8.55 -40.27 -17.83
CA ILE A 174 -9.91 -40.54 -18.32
C ILE A 174 -10.30 -41.92 -17.84
N GLN A 175 -11.33 -42.00 -17.01
CA GLN A 175 -11.88 -43.25 -16.52
C GLN A 175 -13.24 -43.52 -17.18
N LYS A 176 -13.35 -44.68 -17.86
CA LYS A 176 -14.61 -45.11 -18.42
C LYS A 176 -15.36 -45.94 -17.37
N ASN A 177 -16.52 -45.45 -16.95
CA ASN A 177 -17.35 -46.13 -15.94
C ASN A 177 -18.09 -47.32 -16.53
N LYS A 178 -18.63 -48.19 -15.66
CA LYS A 178 -19.35 -49.38 -16.07
C LYS A 178 -20.66 -49.10 -16.82
N ASP A 179 -21.24 -47.93 -16.62
CA ASP A 179 -22.44 -47.43 -17.28
C ASP A 179 -22.16 -46.77 -18.65
N GLY A 180 -20.90 -46.69 -19.07
CA GLY A 180 -20.47 -46.10 -20.33
C GLY A 180 -20.14 -44.61 -20.24
N SER A 181 -20.39 -43.95 -19.11
CA SER A 181 -20.00 -42.57 -18.86
C SER A 181 -18.49 -42.44 -18.72
N VAL A 182 -18.01 -41.21 -18.91
CA VAL A 182 -16.59 -40.87 -18.83
C VAL A 182 -16.40 -39.86 -17.71
N SER A 183 -15.58 -40.18 -16.72
CA SER A 183 -15.17 -39.24 -15.69
C SER A 183 -13.70 -38.83 -15.89
N TRP A 184 -13.43 -37.58 -15.54
CA TRP A 184 -12.10 -36.98 -15.64
C TRP A 184 -11.55 -36.85 -14.23
N MET A 185 -10.37 -37.37 -13.98
CA MET A 185 -9.71 -37.33 -12.68
C MET A 185 -8.29 -36.76 -12.83
N TYR A 186 -7.91 -35.89 -11.94
CA TYR A 186 -6.53 -35.45 -11.86
C TYR A 186 -5.72 -36.35 -10.91
N ASP A 187 -4.59 -36.86 -11.41
CA ASP A 187 -3.63 -37.56 -10.56
C ASP A 187 -2.75 -36.53 -9.82
N GLU A 188 -2.79 -36.58 -8.49
CA GLU A 188 -1.93 -35.72 -7.67
C GLU A 188 -0.45 -36.12 -7.89
N PRO A 189 0.42 -35.14 -8.21
CA PRO A 189 1.86 -35.38 -8.24
C PRO A 189 2.39 -35.66 -6.83
N ASP A 190 3.56 -36.33 -6.74
CA ASP A 190 4.20 -36.58 -5.46
C ASP A 190 4.62 -35.28 -4.78
N PHE A 191 3.87 -34.89 -3.74
CA PHE A 191 4.15 -33.70 -2.93
C PHE A 191 5.37 -33.88 -2.02
N GLY A 192 5.77 -35.13 -1.71
CA GLY A 192 6.91 -35.44 -0.85
C GLY A 192 8.23 -34.86 -1.36
N LYS A 193 8.36 -34.64 -2.69
CA LYS A 193 9.52 -33.98 -3.28
C LYS A 193 9.68 -32.52 -2.78
N TYR A 194 8.60 -31.82 -2.54
CA TYR A 194 8.63 -30.44 -2.01
C TYR A 194 8.90 -30.42 -0.52
N GLU A 195 8.36 -31.39 0.23
CA GLU A 195 8.67 -31.55 1.66
C GLU A 195 10.15 -31.88 1.87
N SER A 196 10.80 -32.59 0.92
CA SER A 196 12.25 -32.87 1.00
C SER A 196 13.08 -31.58 0.94
N LEU A 197 12.65 -30.56 0.20
CA LEU A 197 13.31 -29.24 0.15
C LEU A 197 13.35 -28.54 1.50
N LYS A 198 12.31 -28.74 2.33
CA LYS A 198 12.27 -28.25 3.71
C LYS A 198 13.34 -28.97 4.57
N ASN A 199 13.46 -30.28 4.41
CA ASN A 199 14.46 -31.10 5.13
C ASN A 199 15.91 -30.77 4.70
N GLU A 200 16.11 -30.36 3.46
CA GLU A 200 17.41 -29.92 2.92
C GLU A 200 17.75 -28.47 3.27
N GLY A 201 16.85 -27.73 3.97
CA GLY A 201 17.04 -26.35 4.38
C GLY A 201 17.05 -25.37 3.20
N ILE A 202 16.38 -25.70 2.10
CA ILE A 202 16.19 -24.83 0.94
C ILE A 202 15.01 -23.89 1.18
N CYS A 203 13.94 -24.41 1.78
CA CYS A 203 12.75 -23.63 2.16
C CYS A 203 12.38 -23.86 3.62
N ASP A 204 11.82 -22.84 4.24
CA ASP A 204 11.36 -22.89 5.64
C ASP A 204 9.89 -23.38 5.72
N GLY A 205 9.12 -23.20 4.66
CA GLY A 205 7.73 -23.63 4.55
C GLY A 205 7.34 -24.01 3.12
N VAL A 206 6.45 -24.97 3.01
CA VAL A 206 5.84 -25.41 1.75
C VAL A 206 4.37 -25.71 2.02
N THR A 207 3.48 -25.31 1.12
CA THR A 207 2.04 -25.58 1.23
C THR A 207 1.40 -25.74 -0.14
N ARG A 208 0.28 -26.47 -0.16
CA ARG A 208 -0.62 -26.53 -1.32
C ARG A 208 -1.59 -25.36 -1.21
N VAL A 209 -1.80 -24.67 -2.33
CA VAL A 209 -2.85 -23.65 -2.46
C VAL A 209 -3.63 -23.94 -3.72
N LEU A 210 -4.90 -24.32 -3.56
CA LEU A 210 -5.80 -24.52 -4.69
C LEU A 210 -6.52 -23.21 -4.95
N GLU A 211 -6.45 -22.72 -6.16
CA GLU A 211 -7.01 -21.44 -6.60
C GLU A 211 -8.03 -21.69 -7.71
N ASP A 212 -9.19 -21.02 -7.61
CA ASP A 212 -10.24 -21.06 -8.64
C ASP A 212 -10.88 -19.68 -8.75
N GLU A 213 -10.91 -19.13 -9.95
CA GLU A 213 -11.47 -17.79 -10.21
C GLU A 213 -12.95 -17.83 -10.65
N ARG A 214 -13.56 -19.01 -10.72
CA ARG A 214 -14.91 -19.23 -11.24
C ARG A 214 -15.79 -19.90 -10.20
N VAL A 215 -15.96 -19.25 -9.07
CA VAL A 215 -16.82 -19.75 -8.00
C VAL A 215 -18.03 -18.83 -7.85
N ASP A 216 -19.20 -19.42 -7.90
CA ASP A 216 -20.45 -18.70 -7.64
C ASP A 216 -20.80 -18.82 -6.16
N ILE A 217 -21.15 -17.70 -5.55
CA ILE A 217 -21.52 -17.63 -4.13
C ILE A 217 -22.95 -17.11 -4.03
N SER A 218 -23.76 -17.76 -3.21
CA SER A 218 -25.13 -17.34 -2.93
C SER A 218 -25.40 -17.34 -1.42
N ALA A 219 -26.14 -16.32 -0.97
CA ALA A 219 -26.59 -16.21 0.41
C ALA A 219 -27.95 -15.50 0.46
N GLY A 220 -28.93 -16.12 1.07
CA GLY A 220 -30.30 -15.59 1.09
C GLY A 220 -30.85 -15.39 -0.32
N SER A 221 -31.13 -14.15 -0.69
CA SER A 221 -31.62 -13.77 -2.04
C SER A 221 -30.55 -13.19 -2.95
N GLY A 222 -29.30 -13.01 -2.43
CA GLY A 222 -28.17 -12.45 -3.18
C GLY A 222 -27.27 -13.54 -3.75
N SER A 223 -26.66 -13.26 -4.90
CA SER A 223 -25.64 -14.11 -5.51
C SER A 223 -24.55 -13.26 -6.17
N VAL A 224 -23.36 -13.79 -6.19
CA VAL A 224 -22.17 -13.23 -6.82
C VAL A 224 -21.50 -14.33 -7.63
N SER A 225 -21.12 -14.02 -8.86
CA SER A 225 -20.37 -14.92 -9.74
C SER A 225 -18.91 -14.51 -9.82
N ASP A 226 -18.06 -15.45 -10.28
CA ASP A 226 -16.63 -15.24 -10.49
C ASP A 226 -15.86 -14.77 -9.23
N ALA A 227 -16.24 -15.34 -8.08
CA ALA A 227 -15.47 -15.14 -6.86
C ALA A 227 -14.18 -15.98 -6.91
N TYR A 228 -13.10 -15.45 -6.29
CA TYR A 228 -11.83 -16.11 -6.15
C TYR A 228 -11.83 -17.02 -4.91
N LEU A 229 -11.76 -18.31 -5.14
CA LEU A 229 -11.60 -19.32 -4.10
C LEU A 229 -10.13 -19.62 -3.90
N MET A 230 -9.71 -19.58 -2.64
CA MET A 230 -8.41 -20.07 -2.20
C MET A 230 -8.62 -21.18 -1.17
N ALA A 231 -8.28 -22.42 -1.52
CA ALA A 231 -8.34 -23.53 -0.58
C ALA A 231 -6.95 -23.82 -0.02
N ILE A 232 -6.82 -23.78 1.31
CA ILE A 232 -5.54 -23.81 2.02
C ILE A 232 -5.52 -24.84 3.14
N ASN A 233 -4.32 -25.34 3.44
CA ASN A 233 -4.04 -26.02 4.69
C ASN A 233 -3.59 -24.97 5.72
N THR A 234 -4.42 -24.65 6.69
CA THR A 234 -4.27 -23.51 7.60
C THR A 234 -2.91 -23.45 8.30
N LYS A 235 -2.39 -24.60 8.77
CA LYS A 235 -1.10 -24.66 9.45
C LYS A 235 0.06 -24.39 8.49
N GLU A 236 0.13 -25.15 7.41
CA GLU A 236 1.19 -25.03 6.42
C GLU A 236 1.18 -23.63 5.76
N PHE A 237 -0.01 -23.11 5.48
CA PHE A 237 -0.17 -21.78 4.95
C PHE A 237 0.34 -20.69 5.92
N GLY A 238 0.05 -20.83 7.21
CA GLY A 238 0.55 -19.90 8.23
C GLY A 238 2.08 -19.91 8.38
N GLU A 239 2.74 -21.06 8.10
CA GLU A 239 4.20 -21.19 8.10
C GLU A 239 4.85 -20.69 6.78
N THR A 240 4.09 -20.68 5.69
CA THR A 240 4.63 -20.45 4.33
C THR A 240 4.29 -19.06 3.80
N ALA A 241 3.05 -18.59 3.99
CA ALA A 241 2.59 -17.34 3.44
C ALA A 241 3.27 -16.12 4.09
N LYS A 242 3.46 -15.07 3.29
CA LYS A 242 4.03 -13.79 3.75
C LYS A 242 2.98 -12.97 4.47
N LEU A 243 2.71 -13.35 5.70
CA LEU A 243 1.81 -12.65 6.61
C LEU A 243 2.51 -11.40 7.14
N GLN A 244 2.10 -10.21 6.69
CA GLN A 244 2.70 -8.96 7.15
C GLN A 244 2.04 -8.50 8.45
N SER A 245 2.74 -8.69 9.58
CA SER A 245 2.24 -8.33 10.91
C SER A 245 2.08 -6.82 11.12
N ASP A 246 2.95 -6.03 10.53
CA ASP A 246 3.01 -4.57 10.70
C ASP A 246 1.84 -3.82 10.02
N GLN A 247 1.12 -4.50 9.12
CA GLN A 247 -0.01 -3.94 8.36
C GLN A 247 -1.35 -4.60 8.71
N ASN A 248 -1.36 -5.61 9.55
CA ASN A 248 -2.57 -6.36 9.89
C ASN A 248 -3.61 -5.49 10.62
N ASP A 249 -3.16 -4.65 11.53
CA ASP A 249 -4.05 -3.76 12.31
C ASP A 249 -4.78 -2.76 11.41
N ASP A 250 -4.15 -2.34 10.29
CA ASP A 250 -4.74 -1.42 9.32
C ASP A 250 -5.65 -2.14 8.30
N ILE A 251 -5.38 -3.43 8.00
CA ILE A 251 -6.09 -4.21 6.98
C ILE A 251 -7.16 -5.10 7.60
N ASN A 252 -6.81 -5.80 8.68
CA ASN A 252 -7.68 -6.72 9.41
C ASN A 252 -7.80 -6.28 10.87
N ASP A 253 -8.91 -6.64 11.51
CA ASP A 253 -9.20 -6.26 12.89
C ASP A 253 -8.48 -7.14 13.92
N ALA A 254 -7.85 -8.26 13.50
CA ALA A 254 -7.16 -9.21 14.37
C ALA A 254 -5.89 -9.77 13.72
N HIS A 255 -5.04 -10.40 14.54
CA HIS A 255 -3.84 -11.05 14.04
C HIS A 255 -4.18 -12.20 13.08
N TRP A 256 -3.38 -12.41 12.04
CA TRP A 256 -3.58 -13.43 11.01
C TRP A 256 -3.86 -14.84 11.55
N PHE A 257 -3.12 -15.28 12.54
CA PHE A 257 -3.32 -16.61 13.12
C PHE A 257 -4.70 -16.78 13.76
N ASN A 258 -5.36 -15.72 14.22
CA ASN A 258 -6.73 -15.83 14.71
C ASN A 258 -7.68 -16.24 13.60
N TYR A 259 -7.56 -15.64 12.40
CA TYR A 259 -8.37 -16.00 11.24
C TYR A 259 -8.12 -17.44 10.79
N LEU A 260 -6.84 -17.85 10.68
CA LEU A 260 -6.48 -19.21 10.31
C LEU A 260 -6.94 -20.23 11.36
N ASN A 261 -6.89 -19.89 12.64
CA ASN A 261 -7.37 -20.75 13.72
C ASN A 261 -8.90 -20.90 13.70
N GLU A 262 -9.65 -19.83 13.39
CA GLU A 262 -11.10 -19.95 13.25
C GLU A 262 -11.48 -20.85 12.06
N LEU A 263 -10.77 -20.75 10.94
CA LEU A 263 -10.95 -21.65 9.80
C LEU A 263 -10.58 -23.10 10.15
N ALA A 264 -9.53 -23.30 10.93
CA ALA A 264 -9.09 -24.66 11.33
C ALA A 264 -10.07 -25.37 12.28
N LYS A 265 -10.87 -24.61 13.06
CA LYS A 265 -11.86 -25.20 14.00
C LYS A 265 -13.11 -25.72 13.29
N GLU A 266 -13.46 -25.15 12.15
CA GLU A 266 -14.68 -25.46 11.41
C GLU A 266 -14.30 -26.05 10.04
N PRO A 267 -14.41 -27.36 9.82
CA PRO A 267 -14.07 -27.98 8.53
C PRO A 267 -14.81 -27.39 7.34
N ASP A 268 -16.11 -27.11 7.49
CA ASP A 268 -16.95 -26.47 6.48
C ASP A 268 -16.96 -24.93 6.63
N GLY A 269 -15.99 -24.38 7.37
CA GLY A 269 -15.83 -22.96 7.57
C GLY A 269 -15.19 -22.26 6.37
N VAL A 270 -15.49 -20.97 6.22
CA VAL A 270 -14.88 -20.12 5.22
C VAL A 270 -14.54 -18.75 5.79
N ILE A 271 -13.44 -18.17 5.29
CA ILE A 271 -13.11 -16.76 5.48
C ILE A 271 -13.55 -16.03 4.22
N ILE A 272 -14.22 -14.91 4.36
CA ILE A 272 -14.67 -14.11 3.21
C ILE A 272 -14.11 -12.70 3.24
N SER A 273 -14.02 -12.09 2.07
CA SER A 273 -13.61 -10.70 1.96
C SER A 273 -14.72 -9.73 2.44
N SER A 274 -14.31 -8.57 2.94
CA SER A 274 -15.21 -7.56 3.50
C SER A 274 -16.17 -6.96 2.47
N ASN A 275 -15.79 -6.90 1.18
CA ASN A 275 -16.68 -6.49 0.10
C ASN A 275 -17.79 -7.52 -0.12
N LEU A 276 -17.43 -8.82 -0.20
CA LEU A 276 -18.42 -9.90 -0.31
C LEU A 276 -19.40 -9.88 0.85
N ALA A 277 -18.88 -9.74 2.09
CA ALA A 277 -19.70 -9.66 3.28
C ALA A 277 -20.67 -8.48 3.24
N LYS A 278 -20.23 -7.32 2.74
CA LYS A 278 -21.05 -6.12 2.61
C LYS A 278 -22.15 -6.29 1.57
N ASP A 279 -21.83 -6.83 0.40
CA ASP A 279 -22.75 -6.91 -0.74
C ASP A 279 -23.84 -7.98 -0.53
N LEU A 280 -23.48 -9.10 0.11
CA LEU A 280 -24.44 -10.14 0.48
C LEU A 280 -25.04 -9.96 1.89
N GLY A 281 -24.62 -8.93 2.64
CA GLY A 281 -25.13 -8.66 4.00
C GLY A 281 -24.72 -9.70 5.04
N LEU A 282 -23.61 -10.41 4.82
CA LEU A 282 -23.15 -11.52 5.65
C LEU A 282 -22.37 -11.04 6.89
N LYS A 283 -22.50 -11.81 7.97
CA LYS A 283 -21.76 -11.64 9.23
C LYS A 283 -21.07 -12.94 9.61
N VAL A 284 -20.11 -12.85 10.51
CA VAL A 284 -19.50 -14.06 11.11
C VAL A 284 -20.57 -14.90 11.79
N GLY A 285 -20.61 -16.18 11.45
CA GLY A 285 -21.60 -17.15 11.90
C GLY A 285 -22.73 -17.42 10.89
N ASP A 286 -22.91 -16.57 9.88
CA ASP A 286 -23.91 -16.80 8.85
C ASP A 286 -23.49 -17.93 7.89
N SER A 287 -24.46 -18.51 7.20
CA SER A 287 -24.21 -19.54 6.19
C SER A 287 -24.32 -18.97 4.79
N LEU A 288 -23.45 -19.43 3.93
CA LEU A 288 -23.48 -19.17 2.48
C LEU A 288 -23.39 -20.51 1.74
N ASN A 289 -23.73 -20.47 0.48
CA ASN A 289 -23.54 -21.58 -0.44
C ASN A 289 -22.56 -21.16 -1.52
N TYR A 290 -21.57 -22.00 -1.84
CA TYR A 290 -20.65 -21.77 -2.93
C TYR A 290 -20.63 -22.95 -3.88
N SER A 291 -20.55 -22.68 -5.16
CA SER A 291 -20.54 -23.69 -6.21
C SER A 291 -19.34 -23.51 -7.13
N ARG A 292 -18.78 -24.62 -7.53
CA ARG A 292 -17.64 -24.68 -8.45
C ARG A 292 -17.74 -25.82 -9.43
N TYR A 293 -16.95 -25.73 -10.48
CA TYR A 293 -16.83 -26.80 -11.46
C TYR A 293 -16.21 -28.07 -10.85
N VAL A 294 -16.82 -29.22 -11.17
CA VAL A 294 -16.36 -30.54 -10.73
C VAL A 294 -15.86 -31.32 -11.96
N PRO A 295 -14.55 -31.56 -12.09
CA PRO A 295 -14.00 -32.26 -13.25
C PRO A 295 -14.40 -33.73 -13.33
N GLU A 296 -14.81 -34.34 -12.20
CA GLU A 296 -15.20 -35.75 -12.09
C GLU A 296 -16.70 -35.98 -12.40
N ALA A 297 -17.42 -34.93 -12.79
CA ALA A 297 -18.84 -35.07 -13.08
C ALA A 297 -19.11 -36.02 -14.24
N VAL A 298 -20.05 -36.92 -14.03
CA VAL A 298 -20.44 -37.97 -15.01
C VAL A 298 -21.48 -37.43 -15.98
N ASP A 299 -22.30 -36.53 -15.52
CA ASP A 299 -23.41 -35.93 -16.29
C ASP A 299 -23.23 -34.41 -16.39
N ASP A 300 -23.67 -33.82 -17.51
CA ASP A 300 -23.65 -32.36 -17.74
C ASP A 300 -24.36 -31.56 -16.63
N ASP A 301 -25.39 -32.14 -16.00
CA ASP A 301 -26.14 -31.51 -14.90
C ASP A 301 -25.36 -31.50 -13.56
N GLN A 302 -24.25 -32.24 -13.46
CA GLN A 302 -23.42 -32.34 -12.25
C GLN A 302 -22.06 -31.62 -12.40
N ILE A 303 -21.85 -30.91 -13.48
CA ILE A 303 -20.59 -30.17 -13.75
C ILE A 303 -20.29 -29.14 -12.67
N TYR A 304 -21.35 -28.60 -12.03
CA TYR A 304 -21.23 -27.68 -10.90
C TYR A 304 -21.80 -28.33 -9.65
N ALA A 305 -20.95 -28.54 -8.65
CA ALA A 305 -21.38 -28.94 -7.33
C ALA A 305 -21.48 -27.70 -6.43
N SER A 306 -22.35 -27.78 -5.44
CA SER A 306 -22.70 -26.69 -4.55
C SER A 306 -22.62 -27.17 -3.10
N GLU A 307 -21.90 -26.44 -2.25
CA GLU A 307 -21.73 -26.78 -0.85
C GLU A 307 -22.08 -25.59 0.06
N ASN A 308 -22.64 -25.93 1.22
CA ASN A 308 -22.91 -24.94 2.25
C ASN A 308 -21.68 -24.75 3.12
N ALA A 309 -21.38 -23.49 3.43
CA ALA A 309 -20.29 -23.11 4.29
C ALA A 309 -20.72 -22.07 5.32
N LYS A 310 -20.01 -22.07 6.46
CA LYS A 310 -20.24 -21.12 7.54
C LYS A 310 -19.15 -20.05 7.53
N VAL A 311 -19.52 -18.79 7.59
CA VAL A 311 -18.58 -17.68 7.67
C VAL A 311 -17.88 -17.67 9.03
N CYS A 312 -16.60 -18.04 9.06
CA CYS A 312 -15.78 -18.07 10.27
C CYS A 312 -15.12 -16.73 10.55
N ALA A 313 -14.74 -15.99 9.49
CA ALA A 313 -14.10 -14.71 9.62
C ALA A 313 -14.34 -13.83 8.38
N ILE A 314 -14.19 -12.52 8.55
CA ILE A 314 -14.27 -11.52 7.48
C ILE A 314 -12.95 -10.75 7.47
N VAL A 315 -12.29 -10.68 6.31
CA VAL A 315 -10.98 -10.03 6.15
C VAL A 315 -11.06 -8.90 5.11
N LYS A 316 -10.23 -7.87 5.28
CA LYS A 316 -10.10 -6.77 4.31
C LYS A 316 -9.09 -7.09 3.21
N GLY A 317 -8.07 -7.87 3.54
CA GLY A 317 -7.03 -8.35 2.64
C GLY A 317 -6.58 -9.74 3.03
N PHE A 318 -5.96 -10.47 2.11
CA PHE A 318 -5.43 -11.83 2.34
C PHE A 318 -4.20 -12.03 1.45
N PRO A 319 -3.15 -12.76 1.89
CA PRO A 319 -1.99 -13.04 1.04
C PRO A 319 -2.40 -13.77 -0.24
N GLY A 320 -1.88 -13.31 -1.38
CA GLY A 320 -2.26 -13.87 -2.68
C GLY A 320 -3.57 -13.35 -3.25
N TYR A 321 -4.26 -12.44 -2.55
CA TYR A 321 -5.52 -11.88 -3.02
C TYR A 321 -5.38 -10.40 -3.37
N GLU A 322 -5.69 -10.07 -4.62
CA GLU A 322 -5.80 -8.70 -5.11
C GLU A 322 -7.27 -8.35 -5.32
N ARG A 323 -7.77 -7.40 -4.51
CA ARG A 323 -9.18 -7.01 -4.51
C ARG A 323 -9.62 -6.34 -5.81
N TYR A 324 -8.73 -5.57 -6.44
CA TYR A 324 -9.02 -4.85 -7.67
C TYR A 324 -8.17 -5.38 -8.81
N THR A 325 -8.83 -5.74 -9.89
CA THR A 325 -8.19 -6.06 -11.17
C THR A 325 -8.56 -5.02 -12.21
N TYR A 326 -7.64 -4.77 -13.12
CA TYR A 326 -7.81 -3.78 -14.17
C TYR A 326 -7.88 -4.50 -15.51
N GLU A 327 -9.03 -4.39 -16.16
CA GLU A 327 -9.21 -4.89 -17.53
C GLU A 327 -9.13 -3.74 -18.50
N THR A 328 -8.38 -3.94 -19.60
CA THR A 328 -8.31 -2.97 -20.69
C THR A 328 -9.19 -3.48 -21.82
N ASP A 329 -10.21 -2.69 -22.19
CA ASP A 329 -11.06 -3.00 -23.32
C ASP A 329 -10.33 -2.84 -24.67
N ALA A 330 -10.98 -3.26 -25.76
CA ALA A 330 -10.41 -3.17 -27.12
C ALA A 330 -10.15 -1.72 -27.56
N GLU A 331 -10.81 -0.75 -26.94
CA GLU A 331 -10.68 0.70 -27.17
C GLU A 331 -9.56 1.32 -26.31
N GLY A 332 -8.93 0.55 -25.41
CA GLY A 332 -7.86 1.02 -24.53
C GLY A 332 -8.33 1.70 -23.22
N ASN A 333 -9.65 1.64 -22.90
CA ASN A 333 -10.13 2.12 -21.63
C ASN A 333 -9.86 1.08 -20.53
N VAL A 334 -9.40 1.54 -19.39
CA VAL A 334 -9.13 0.69 -18.23
C VAL A 334 -10.35 0.70 -17.32
N THR A 335 -10.97 -0.45 -17.13
CA THR A 335 -12.07 -0.66 -16.17
C THR A 335 -11.54 -1.38 -14.95
N GLU A 336 -11.89 -0.86 -13.78
CA GLU A 336 -11.57 -1.47 -12.48
C GLU A 336 -12.67 -2.47 -12.12
N GLN A 337 -12.30 -3.73 -11.90
CA GLN A 337 -13.20 -4.77 -11.44
C GLN A 337 -12.84 -5.18 -10.02
N GLU A 338 -13.85 -5.27 -9.15
CA GLU A 338 -13.68 -5.70 -7.78
C GLU A 338 -13.87 -7.22 -7.70
N LYS A 339 -12.84 -7.93 -7.23
CA LYS A 339 -12.88 -9.37 -6.98
C LYS A 339 -13.40 -9.65 -5.57
N TYR A 340 -14.09 -10.77 -5.40
CA TYR A 340 -14.52 -11.30 -4.11
C TYR A 340 -13.66 -12.50 -3.73
N LEU A 341 -13.34 -12.63 -2.44
CA LEU A 341 -12.53 -13.73 -1.94
C LEU A 341 -13.35 -14.63 -1.03
N ILE A 342 -13.17 -15.93 -1.21
CA ILE A 342 -13.56 -16.99 -0.27
C ILE A 342 -12.35 -17.88 -0.01
N VAL A 343 -12.00 -18.09 1.27
CA VAL A 343 -10.91 -19.00 1.68
C VAL A 343 -11.53 -20.16 2.42
N ALA A 344 -11.22 -21.39 1.99
CA ALA A 344 -11.76 -22.61 2.54
C ALA A 344 -10.65 -23.60 2.96
N ASN A 345 -10.99 -24.63 3.71
CA ASN A 345 -10.08 -25.72 4.03
C ASN A 345 -9.80 -26.57 2.79
N TYR A 346 -8.53 -26.80 2.47
CA TYR A 346 -8.10 -27.60 1.32
C TYR A 346 -8.71 -29.01 1.34
N ALA A 347 -8.66 -29.68 2.50
CA ALA A 347 -9.17 -31.04 2.62
C ALA A 347 -10.68 -31.11 2.31
N THR A 348 -11.47 -30.16 2.81
CA THR A 348 -12.93 -30.09 2.56
C THR A 348 -13.21 -29.84 1.09
N VAL A 349 -12.48 -28.90 0.45
CA VAL A 349 -12.68 -28.58 -0.96
C VAL A 349 -12.37 -29.81 -1.84
N VAL A 350 -11.28 -30.51 -1.58
CA VAL A 350 -10.91 -31.72 -2.34
C VAL A 350 -11.90 -32.86 -2.09
N GLU A 351 -12.38 -33.05 -0.86
CA GLU A 351 -13.37 -34.06 -0.53
C GLU A 351 -14.72 -33.83 -1.24
N LYS A 352 -15.14 -32.56 -1.31
CA LYS A 352 -16.47 -32.20 -1.82
C LYS A 352 -16.51 -32.01 -3.35
N PHE A 353 -15.44 -31.48 -3.92
CA PHE A 353 -15.40 -31.10 -5.34
C PHE A 353 -14.38 -31.91 -6.16
N GLY A 354 -13.68 -32.85 -5.53
CA GLY A 354 -12.64 -33.61 -6.22
C GLY A 354 -11.30 -32.87 -6.30
N MET A 355 -10.28 -33.61 -6.73
CA MET A 355 -8.93 -33.08 -6.93
C MET A 355 -8.85 -32.23 -8.18
N THR A 356 -8.35 -31.02 -8.02
CA THR A 356 -8.00 -30.13 -9.16
C THR A 356 -6.56 -29.65 -8.99
N PRO A 357 -5.90 -29.20 -10.08
CA PRO A 357 -4.56 -28.65 -9.99
C PRO A 357 -4.46 -27.55 -8.94
N TYR A 358 -3.38 -27.58 -8.17
CA TYR A 358 -3.04 -26.57 -7.16
C TYR A 358 -1.64 -26.03 -7.42
N SER A 359 -1.38 -24.86 -6.86
CA SER A 359 -0.06 -24.25 -6.82
C SER A 359 0.69 -24.69 -5.54
N VAL A 360 1.98 -24.92 -5.67
CA VAL A 360 2.85 -25.16 -4.49
C VAL A 360 3.51 -23.84 -4.13
N TRP A 361 3.15 -23.33 -2.95
CA TRP A 361 3.74 -22.14 -2.39
C TRP A 361 4.92 -22.48 -1.50
N MET A 362 5.99 -21.70 -1.61
CA MET A 362 7.23 -21.93 -0.86
C MET A 362 7.73 -20.62 -0.24
N ASN A 363 8.19 -20.75 1.01
CA ASN A 363 8.93 -19.70 1.72
C ASN A 363 10.40 -20.11 1.75
N LEU A 364 11.26 -19.37 1.05
CA LEU A 364 12.67 -19.71 0.92
C LEU A 364 13.46 -19.39 2.18
N SER A 365 14.40 -20.26 2.53
CA SER A 365 15.32 -20.00 3.64
C SER A 365 16.24 -18.82 3.34
N LYS A 366 16.65 -18.09 4.37
CA LYS A 366 17.49 -16.89 4.22
C LYS A 366 18.73 -17.15 3.38
N GLY A 367 18.93 -16.33 2.34
CA GLY A 367 20.08 -16.39 1.44
C GLY A 367 19.95 -17.41 0.31
N LYS A 368 18.79 -18.03 0.15
CA LYS A 368 18.43 -18.84 -1.00
C LYS A 368 17.67 -18.00 -2.01
N THR A 369 17.84 -18.29 -3.27
CA THR A 369 17.12 -17.69 -4.41
C THR A 369 16.63 -18.82 -5.31
N VAL A 370 15.53 -18.58 -6.01
CA VAL A 370 14.99 -19.50 -7.02
C VAL A 370 15.95 -19.65 -8.17
#